data_e42a9f7146318c64f0352367e0836707
#
_entry.id   e42a9f7146318c64f0352367e0836707
#
_cell.length_a   1.000
_cell.length_b   1.000
_cell.length_c   1.000
_cell.angle_alpha   90.00
_cell.angle_beta   90.00
_cell.angle_gamma   90.00
#
_symmetry.space_group_name_H-M   'P 1'
#
loop_
_entity.id
_entity.type
_entity.pdbx_description
1 polymer ?
#
loop_
_entity_poly.entity_id
_entity_poly.type
_entity_poly.pdbx_seq_one_letter_code
_entity_poly.pdbx_strand_id
1 'polypeptide(L)'
;EISACLVGSEMCIRDRYFIFVALIGFTGVIGEMSFGRATKSGPVDAFGYACETKNKNKRKLGEAIGFIPVLGALAMAIGYTVVMGWILKYMIGAFTGKTLAPADTEGFAASFGSMASAFGNNVWQIVALVIGIIILMFGVGRGIEKANKIMMPVFFILFAVLGIYVAFQPGAIEGYKYIFRVDPEAFADPKTWIFALGQAFFSLSIAGNGTLIYGSYLSDNEDIPAAAGRVALFDTIAAMLAALVIIPAMATTGAPVSYTHLRAHETGR
;
A
#
# COMPACT_ATOMS: atom_id res chain seq x y z
N GLU A 1 13.62 -2.83 12.11
CA GLU A 1 13.06 -4.21 12.19
C GLU A 1 11.83 -4.42 11.32
N ILE A 2 10.89 -3.46 11.21
CA ILE A 2 9.68 -3.59 10.37
C ILE A 2 10.03 -3.61 8.87
N SER A 3 10.97 -2.78 8.42
CA SER A 3 11.43 -2.78 7.01
C SER A 3 12.20 -4.05 6.65
N ALA A 4 12.94 -4.60 7.60
CA ALA A 4 13.70 -5.84 7.43
C ALA A 4 12.79 -7.07 7.31
N CYS A 5 11.69 -7.08 8.04
CA CYS A 5 10.68 -8.14 8.00
C CYS A 5 9.88 -8.10 6.69
N LEU A 6 9.66 -6.91 6.11
CA LEU A 6 8.93 -6.73 4.86
C LEU A 6 9.68 -7.31 3.64
N VAL A 7 10.97 -7.09 3.50
CA VAL A 7 11.72 -7.50 2.30
C VAL A 7 12.09 -8.99 2.32
N GLY A 8 12.37 -9.59 3.47
CA GLY A 8 12.73 -11.02 3.56
C GLY A 8 11.54 -11.98 3.61
N SER A 9 10.39 -11.50 4.09
CA SER A 9 9.16 -12.29 4.20
C SER A 9 8.26 -12.17 2.96
N GLU A 10 8.51 -11.22 2.06
CA GLU A 10 7.63 -10.91 0.92
C GLU A 10 7.39 -12.10 -0.01
N MET A 11 8.37 -12.96 -0.21
CA MET A 11 8.21 -14.13 -1.08
C MET A 11 7.31 -15.19 -0.48
N CYS A 12 7.48 -15.46 0.81
CA CYS A 12 6.65 -16.42 1.53
C CYS A 12 5.25 -15.85 1.76
N ILE A 13 5.12 -14.54 1.82
CA ILE A 13 3.85 -13.82 1.95
C ILE A 13 3.09 -13.82 0.62
N ARG A 14 3.75 -13.72 -0.53
CA ARG A 14 3.14 -13.57 -1.86
C ARG A 14 2.08 -14.65 -2.16
N ASP A 15 2.44 -15.93 -2.04
CA ASP A 15 1.55 -17.02 -2.42
C ASP A 15 0.32 -17.06 -1.52
N ARG A 16 0.50 -16.79 -0.22
CA ARG A 16 -0.58 -16.69 0.75
C ARG A 16 -1.39 -15.41 0.59
N TYR A 17 -0.73 -14.34 0.19
CA TYR A 17 -1.39 -13.08 -0.15
C TYR A 17 -2.41 -13.28 -1.27
N PHE A 18 -2.07 -14.00 -2.34
CA PHE A 18 -3.03 -14.33 -3.40
C PHE A 18 -4.23 -15.13 -2.88
N ILE A 19 -4.00 -16.09 -1.98
CA ILE A 19 -5.09 -16.84 -1.35
C ILE A 19 -6.00 -15.89 -0.56
N PHE A 20 -5.43 -15.02 0.25
CA PHE A 20 -6.21 -14.08 1.03
C PHE A 20 -6.90 -13.02 0.18
N VAL A 21 -6.26 -12.49 -0.86
CA VAL A 21 -6.91 -11.57 -1.80
C VAL A 21 -8.09 -12.23 -2.48
N ALA A 22 -7.97 -13.49 -2.91
CA ALA A 22 -9.07 -14.22 -3.51
C ALA A 22 -10.23 -14.48 -2.53
N LEU A 23 -9.92 -14.84 -1.28
CA LEU A 23 -10.94 -15.15 -0.27
C LEU A 23 -11.56 -13.88 0.33
N ILE A 24 -10.72 -12.96 0.79
CA ILE A 24 -11.14 -11.78 1.57
C ILE A 24 -11.44 -10.61 0.65
N GLY A 25 -10.72 -10.47 -0.48
CA GLY A 25 -10.96 -9.44 -1.47
C GLY A 25 -12.38 -9.50 -2.00
N PHE A 26 -12.86 -10.69 -2.35
CA PHE A 26 -14.25 -10.85 -2.78
C PHE A 26 -15.25 -10.59 -1.66
N THR A 27 -15.07 -11.21 -0.49
CA THR A 27 -16.07 -11.12 0.59
C THR A 27 -16.01 -9.81 1.35
N GLY A 28 -14.81 -9.35 1.71
CA GLY A 28 -14.61 -8.14 2.49
C GLY A 28 -14.92 -6.87 1.69
N VAL A 29 -14.36 -6.74 0.49
CA VAL A 29 -14.58 -5.55 -0.36
C VAL A 29 -16.05 -5.45 -0.78
N ILE A 30 -16.69 -6.56 -1.18
CA ILE A 30 -18.12 -6.58 -1.51
C ILE A 30 -18.95 -6.18 -0.28
N GLY A 31 -18.62 -6.72 0.90
CA GLY A 31 -19.32 -6.40 2.15
C GLY A 31 -19.24 -4.91 2.48
N GLU A 32 -18.05 -4.33 2.49
CA GLU A 32 -17.86 -2.91 2.81
C GLU A 32 -18.47 -1.98 1.74
N MET A 33 -18.29 -2.27 0.45
CA MET A 33 -18.91 -1.47 -0.62
C MET A 33 -20.44 -1.53 -0.56
N SER A 34 -21.00 -2.71 -0.29
CA SER A 34 -22.46 -2.89 -0.13
C SER A 34 -22.98 -2.11 1.08
N PHE A 35 -22.25 -2.17 2.19
CA PHE A 35 -22.58 -1.44 3.40
C PHE A 35 -22.52 0.07 3.18
N GLY A 36 -21.46 0.58 2.55
CA GLY A 36 -21.35 1.97 2.18
C GLY A 36 -22.48 2.43 1.26
N ARG A 37 -22.82 1.65 0.22
CA ARG A 37 -23.92 1.96 -0.69
C ARG A 37 -25.28 1.96 0.01
N ALA A 38 -25.51 1.01 0.90
CA ALA A 38 -26.78 0.90 1.63
C ALA A 38 -27.00 2.09 2.58
N THR A 39 -25.94 2.63 3.17
CA THR A 39 -26.03 3.70 4.14
C THR A 39 -25.82 5.09 3.53
N LYS A 40 -25.22 5.19 2.33
CA LYS A 40 -24.86 6.44 1.63
C LYS A 40 -24.14 7.44 2.56
N SER A 41 -23.37 6.95 3.54
CA SER A 41 -22.75 7.77 4.59
C SER A 41 -21.34 7.29 4.91
N GLY A 42 -20.61 8.12 5.66
CA GLY A 42 -19.30 7.76 6.17
C GLY A 42 -19.38 6.71 7.31
N PRO A 43 -18.23 6.18 7.76
CA PRO A 43 -18.18 5.04 8.69
C PRO A 43 -18.97 5.26 9.98
N VAL A 44 -18.86 6.43 10.59
CA VAL A 44 -19.53 6.73 11.88
C VAL A 44 -21.04 6.60 11.76
N ASP A 45 -21.62 7.28 10.77
CA ASP A 45 -23.07 7.22 10.54
C ASP A 45 -23.52 5.87 10.03
N ALA A 46 -22.71 5.18 9.19
CA ALA A 46 -23.03 3.87 8.68
C ALA A 46 -23.21 2.85 9.80
N PHE A 47 -22.26 2.78 10.73
CA PHE A 47 -22.36 1.91 11.90
C PHE A 47 -23.49 2.37 12.86
N GLY A 48 -23.70 3.68 13.00
CA GLY A 48 -24.84 4.24 13.75
C GLY A 48 -26.16 3.74 13.20
N TYR A 49 -26.34 3.84 11.88
CA TYR A 49 -27.53 3.35 11.16
C TYR A 49 -27.75 1.84 11.34
N ALA A 50 -26.69 1.04 11.18
CA ALA A 50 -26.77 -0.41 11.35
C ALA A 50 -27.22 -0.82 12.75
N CYS A 51 -26.72 -0.14 13.79
CA CYS A 51 -27.15 -0.38 15.17
C CYS A 51 -28.58 0.10 15.45
N GLU A 52 -28.97 1.24 14.86
CA GLU A 52 -30.33 1.80 14.96
C GLU A 52 -31.39 0.89 14.34
N THR A 53 -31.08 0.27 13.20
CA THR A 53 -31.97 -0.67 12.51
C THR A 53 -32.36 -1.84 13.42
N LYS A 54 -31.45 -2.30 14.26
CA LYS A 54 -31.71 -3.37 15.24
C LYS A 54 -32.37 -2.87 16.52
N ASN A 55 -32.01 -1.67 16.96
CA ASN A 55 -32.58 -1.04 18.17
C ASN A 55 -32.36 0.47 18.11
N LYS A 56 -33.48 1.23 18.06
CA LYS A 56 -33.49 2.71 17.94
C LYS A 56 -32.63 3.44 18.99
N ASN A 57 -32.47 2.86 20.18
CA ASN A 57 -31.67 3.48 21.25
C ASN A 57 -30.15 3.20 21.12
N LYS A 58 -29.70 2.38 20.16
CA LYS A 58 -28.29 1.99 20.04
C LYS A 58 -27.49 2.75 18.96
N ARG A 59 -28.08 3.79 18.37
CA ARG A 59 -27.41 4.61 17.36
C ARG A 59 -26.06 5.15 17.86
N LYS A 60 -26.03 5.77 19.03
CA LYS A 60 -24.81 6.31 19.66
C LYS A 60 -23.71 5.25 19.88
N LEU A 61 -24.11 4.03 20.21
CA LEU A 61 -23.18 2.92 20.35
C LEU A 61 -22.56 2.55 18.99
N GLY A 62 -23.38 2.51 17.93
CA GLY A 62 -22.91 2.28 16.57
C GLY A 62 -21.94 3.38 16.10
N GLU A 63 -22.27 4.64 16.35
CA GLU A 63 -21.41 5.79 16.03
C GLU A 63 -20.06 5.70 16.77
N ALA A 64 -20.06 5.31 18.05
CA ALA A 64 -18.83 5.10 18.81
C ALA A 64 -17.97 3.95 18.24
N ILE A 65 -18.60 2.85 17.82
CA ILE A 65 -17.91 1.74 17.14
C ILE A 65 -17.33 2.21 15.79
N GLY A 66 -18.11 2.95 15.00
CA GLY A 66 -17.69 3.49 13.71
C GLY A 66 -16.56 4.51 13.80
N PHE A 67 -16.36 5.13 14.97
CA PHE A 67 -15.26 6.06 15.19
C PHE A 67 -13.90 5.35 15.32
N ILE A 68 -13.86 4.08 15.76
CA ILE A 68 -12.61 3.32 15.92
C ILE A 68 -11.85 3.19 14.59
N PRO A 69 -12.45 2.69 13.50
CA PRO A 69 -11.74 2.60 12.23
C PRO A 69 -11.38 3.97 11.63
N VAL A 70 -12.10 5.04 11.98
CA VAL A 70 -11.73 6.41 11.57
C VAL A 70 -10.42 6.85 12.21
N LEU A 71 -10.21 6.53 13.50
CA LEU A 71 -8.91 6.79 14.17
C LEU A 71 -7.77 6.01 13.52
N GLY A 72 -8.00 4.75 13.15
CA GLY A 72 -7.04 3.95 12.40
C GLY A 72 -6.70 4.57 11.04
N ALA A 73 -7.70 5.01 10.28
CA ALA A 73 -7.52 5.69 9.01
C ALA A 73 -6.76 7.02 9.17
N LEU A 74 -7.01 7.79 10.23
CA LEU A 74 -6.28 9.01 10.54
C LEU A 74 -4.80 8.72 10.83
N ALA A 75 -4.51 7.70 11.63
CA ALA A 75 -3.12 7.30 11.91
C ALA A 75 -2.38 6.89 10.62
N MET A 76 -3.04 6.12 9.75
CA MET A 76 -2.49 5.77 8.44
C MET A 76 -2.27 7.01 7.57
N ALA A 77 -3.21 7.95 7.53
CA ALA A 77 -3.07 9.18 6.74
C ALA A 77 -1.86 10.01 7.17
N ILE A 78 -1.57 10.09 8.46
CA ILE A 78 -0.37 10.75 8.98
C ILE A 78 0.89 10.06 8.42
N GLY A 79 0.98 8.74 8.49
CA GLY A 79 2.10 7.97 7.94
C GLY A 79 2.27 8.18 6.43
N TYR A 80 1.17 8.12 5.68
CA TYR A 80 1.19 8.34 4.23
C TYR A 80 1.66 9.74 3.83
N THR A 81 1.30 10.80 4.59
CA THR A 81 1.79 12.14 4.28
C THR A 81 3.30 12.27 4.46
N VAL A 82 3.89 11.55 5.43
CA VAL A 82 5.36 11.48 5.60
C VAL A 82 6.01 10.85 4.38
N VAL A 83 5.51 9.68 3.95
CA VAL A 83 6.04 8.95 2.78
C VAL A 83 5.85 9.77 1.49
N MET A 84 4.69 10.41 1.30
CA MET A 84 4.47 11.33 0.18
C MET A 84 5.49 12.48 0.16
N GLY A 85 5.81 13.03 1.32
CA GLY A 85 6.85 14.04 1.46
C GLY A 85 8.21 13.53 1.00
N TRP A 86 8.60 12.29 1.36
CA TRP A 86 9.85 11.68 0.88
C TRP A 86 9.85 11.54 -0.64
N ILE A 87 8.77 11.03 -1.23
CA ILE A 87 8.65 10.87 -2.68
C ILE A 87 8.78 12.22 -3.39
N LEU A 88 8.09 13.26 -2.92
CA LEU A 88 8.18 14.61 -3.49
C LEU A 88 9.59 15.19 -3.41
N LYS A 89 10.27 15.03 -2.27
CA LYS A 89 11.65 15.48 -2.09
C LYS A 89 12.59 14.77 -3.06
N TYR A 90 12.47 13.44 -3.19
CA TYR A 90 13.27 12.67 -4.15
C TYR A 90 12.95 13.03 -5.59
N MET A 91 11.69 13.21 -5.93
CA MET A 91 11.26 13.59 -7.28
C MET A 91 11.92 14.92 -7.69
N ILE A 92 11.81 15.96 -6.87
CA ILE A 92 12.42 17.26 -7.17
C ILE A 92 13.95 17.16 -7.11
N GLY A 93 14.49 16.39 -6.19
CA GLY A 93 15.92 16.11 -6.12
C GLY A 93 16.46 15.42 -7.37
N ALA A 94 15.69 14.52 -7.98
CA ALA A 94 16.05 13.86 -9.23
C ALA A 94 16.10 14.87 -10.40
N PHE A 95 15.10 15.74 -10.52
CA PHE A 95 15.07 16.78 -11.55
C PHE A 95 16.19 17.83 -11.38
N THR A 96 16.59 18.11 -10.15
CA THR A 96 17.67 19.08 -9.84
C THR A 96 19.07 18.46 -9.76
N GLY A 97 19.19 17.14 -9.95
CA GLY A 97 20.44 16.39 -9.83
C GLY A 97 20.92 16.18 -8.37
N LYS A 98 20.24 16.75 -7.38
CA LYS A 98 20.66 16.66 -5.96
C LYS A 98 20.55 15.23 -5.41
N THR A 99 19.63 14.43 -5.89
CA THR A 99 19.47 13.03 -5.46
C THR A 99 20.62 12.15 -5.93
N LEU A 100 21.31 12.54 -7.02
CA LEU A 100 22.44 11.81 -7.59
C LEU A 100 23.78 12.35 -7.08
N ALA A 101 23.78 13.32 -6.16
CA ALA A 101 25.00 13.92 -5.61
C ALA A 101 25.86 12.96 -4.74
N PRO A 102 25.29 12.01 -3.94
CA PRO A 102 26.10 11.00 -3.27
C PRO A 102 26.80 10.11 -4.28
N ALA A 103 28.08 9.83 -4.03
CA ALA A 103 28.92 9.04 -4.94
C ALA A 103 28.87 7.52 -4.64
N ASP A 104 28.38 7.14 -3.45
CA ASP A 104 28.43 5.78 -2.93
C ASP A 104 27.14 5.40 -2.17
N THR A 105 27.01 4.12 -1.85
CA THR A 105 25.85 3.57 -1.13
C THR A 105 25.72 4.11 0.29
N GLU A 106 26.85 4.41 0.97
CA GLU A 106 26.83 5.01 2.32
C GLU A 106 26.28 6.43 2.27
N GLY A 107 26.67 7.23 1.29
CA GLY A 107 26.17 8.57 1.07
C GLY A 107 24.67 8.59 0.78
N PHE A 108 24.16 7.64 0.00
CA PHE A 108 22.71 7.47 -0.23
C PHE A 108 21.98 7.10 1.06
N ALA A 109 22.53 6.16 1.86
CA ALA A 109 21.96 5.76 3.14
C ALA A 109 21.95 6.91 4.14
N ALA A 110 23.02 7.69 4.24
CA ALA A 110 23.12 8.87 5.09
C ALA A 110 22.13 9.96 4.66
N SER A 111 21.98 10.19 3.35
CA SER A 111 20.99 11.13 2.79
C SER A 111 19.57 10.72 3.15
N PHE A 112 19.23 9.43 3.00
CA PHE A 112 17.93 8.90 3.42
C PHE A 112 17.75 9.01 4.93
N GLY A 113 18.75 8.63 5.74
CA GLY A 113 18.70 8.72 7.20
C GLY A 113 18.47 10.14 7.71
N SER A 114 19.09 11.13 7.09
CA SER A 114 18.87 12.54 7.42
C SER A 114 17.44 12.99 7.10
N MET A 115 16.87 12.51 6.00
CA MET A 115 15.51 12.80 5.59
C MET A 115 14.49 12.08 6.48
N ALA A 116 14.75 10.85 6.87
CA ALA A 116 13.91 10.04 7.74
C ALA A 116 14.02 10.44 9.23
N SER A 117 14.93 11.35 9.59
CA SER A 117 15.04 11.87 10.95
C SER A 117 13.82 12.68 11.37
N ALA A 118 13.65 12.89 12.68
CA ALA A 118 12.42 13.40 13.29
C ALA A 118 11.88 14.72 12.70
N PHE A 119 12.68 15.56 12.09
CA PHE A 119 12.23 16.80 11.44
C PHE A 119 12.78 17.00 10.03
N GLY A 120 13.43 15.97 9.46
CA GLY A 120 14.14 16.07 8.19
C GLY A 120 13.24 16.24 6.95
N ASN A 121 11.94 16.01 7.09
CA ASN A 121 11.00 16.00 5.98
C ASN A 121 9.77 16.90 6.15
N ASN A 122 9.66 17.66 7.23
CA ASN A 122 8.45 18.39 7.58
C ASN A 122 7.95 19.34 6.48
N VAL A 123 8.85 20.05 5.80
CA VAL A 123 8.47 20.97 4.71
C VAL A 123 7.79 20.20 3.58
N TRP A 124 8.38 19.08 3.15
CA TRP A 124 7.84 18.28 2.05
C TRP A 124 6.56 17.54 2.45
N GLN A 125 6.44 17.16 3.71
CA GLN A 125 5.21 16.59 4.26
C GLN A 125 4.07 17.62 4.24
N ILE A 126 4.34 18.88 4.60
CA ILE A 126 3.34 19.96 4.53
C ILE A 126 2.94 20.20 3.07
N VAL A 127 3.90 20.24 2.14
CA VAL A 127 3.61 20.39 0.71
C VAL A 127 2.72 19.25 0.21
N ALA A 128 3.05 17.99 0.57
CA ALA A 128 2.23 16.83 0.21
C ALA A 128 0.81 16.93 0.77
N LEU A 129 0.68 17.32 2.03
CA LEU A 129 -0.60 17.52 2.69
C LEU A 129 -1.44 18.60 2.00
N VAL A 130 -0.84 19.74 1.66
CA VAL A 130 -1.52 20.83 0.96
C VAL A 130 -2.01 20.37 -0.42
N ILE A 131 -1.18 19.66 -1.18
CA ILE A 131 -1.58 19.09 -2.49
C ILE A 131 -2.78 18.14 -2.30
N GLY A 132 -2.72 17.24 -1.32
CA GLY A 132 -3.82 16.32 -1.01
C GLY A 132 -5.10 17.05 -0.64
N ILE A 133 -5.04 18.07 0.21
CA ILE A 133 -6.19 18.90 0.60
C ILE A 133 -6.79 19.60 -0.61
N ILE A 134 -5.97 20.18 -1.48
CA ILE A 134 -6.44 20.85 -2.71
C ILE A 134 -7.22 19.87 -3.58
N ILE A 135 -6.70 18.65 -3.79
CA ILE A 135 -7.40 17.63 -4.58
C ILE A 135 -8.75 17.26 -3.92
N LEU A 136 -8.76 17.09 -2.60
CA LEU A 136 -9.97 16.77 -1.84
C LEU A 136 -11.02 17.88 -1.89
N MET A 137 -10.61 19.14 -1.89
CA MET A 137 -11.52 20.30 -1.99
C MET A 137 -12.34 20.30 -3.28
N PHE A 138 -11.83 19.72 -4.37
CA PHE A 138 -12.59 19.56 -5.60
C PHE A 138 -13.63 18.43 -5.56
N GLY A 139 -13.67 17.66 -4.46
CA GLY A 139 -14.58 16.54 -4.25
C GLY A 139 -14.20 15.28 -5.03
N VAL A 140 -15.07 14.26 -4.97
CA VAL A 140 -14.77 12.93 -5.52
C VAL A 140 -14.69 12.94 -7.04
N GLY A 141 -15.70 13.43 -7.74
CA GLY A 141 -15.76 13.35 -9.21
C GLY A 141 -14.77 14.26 -9.93
N ARG A 142 -14.59 15.50 -9.45
CA ARG A 142 -13.69 16.48 -10.11
C ARG A 142 -12.28 16.48 -9.56
N GLY A 143 -12.10 16.05 -8.30
CA GLY A 143 -10.80 15.98 -7.63
C GLY A 143 -10.20 14.59 -7.74
N ILE A 144 -10.65 13.67 -6.90
CA ILE A 144 -10.05 12.34 -6.74
C ILE A 144 -10.12 11.53 -8.03
N GLU A 145 -11.29 11.46 -8.68
CA GLU A 145 -11.48 10.68 -9.89
C GLU A 145 -10.61 11.18 -11.05
N LYS A 146 -10.56 12.52 -11.23
CA LYS A 146 -9.73 13.12 -12.28
C LYS A 146 -8.24 12.93 -12.03
N ALA A 147 -7.80 13.08 -10.78
CA ALA A 147 -6.42 12.82 -10.40
C ALA A 147 -6.05 11.35 -10.66
N ASN A 148 -6.89 10.41 -10.25
CA ASN A 148 -6.64 8.98 -10.46
C ASN A 148 -6.64 8.59 -11.94
N LYS A 149 -7.50 9.16 -12.78
CA LYS A 149 -7.51 8.93 -14.24
C LYS A 149 -6.18 9.29 -14.91
N ILE A 150 -5.43 10.23 -14.34
CA ILE A 150 -4.11 10.62 -14.85
C ILE A 150 -3.01 9.79 -14.17
N MET A 151 -3.06 9.69 -12.85
CA MET A 151 -1.99 9.07 -12.06
C MET A 151 -1.87 7.56 -12.30
N MET A 152 -2.99 6.84 -12.44
CA MET A 152 -2.97 5.39 -12.62
C MET A 152 -2.31 4.95 -13.92
N PRO A 153 -2.67 5.47 -15.11
CA PRO A 153 -1.95 5.14 -16.34
C PRO A 153 -0.46 5.51 -16.28
N VAL A 154 -0.13 6.69 -15.73
CA VAL A 154 1.27 7.12 -15.57
C VAL A 154 2.04 6.14 -14.69
N PHE A 155 1.45 5.70 -13.57
CA PHE A 155 2.03 4.70 -12.70
C PHE A 155 2.34 3.39 -13.44
N PHE A 156 1.36 2.81 -14.14
CA PHE A 156 1.55 1.56 -14.87
C PHE A 156 2.60 1.67 -15.99
N ILE A 157 2.58 2.77 -16.75
CA ILE A 157 3.56 3.04 -17.81
C ILE A 157 4.96 3.18 -17.21
N LEU A 158 5.10 3.96 -16.12
CA LEU A 158 6.38 4.17 -15.45
C LEU A 158 6.98 2.84 -14.97
N PHE A 159 6.19 2.03 -14.27
CA PHE A 159 6.67 0.74 -13.77
C PHE A 159 6.93 -0.26 -14.90
N ALA A 160 6.16 -0.25 -15.98
CA ALA A 160 6.45 -1.08 -17.14
C ALA A 160 7.79 -0.70 -17.81
N VAL A 161 8.04 0.60 -18.00
CA VAL A 161 9.30 1.09 -18.57
C VAL A 161 10.47 0.77 -17.65
N LEU A 162 10.33 1.00 -16.33
CA LEU A 162 11.35 0.64 -15.35
C LEU A 162 11.58 -0.86 -15.29
N GLY A 163 10.54 -1.68 -15.37
CA GLY A 163 10.64 -3.13 -15.39
C GLY A 163 11.43 -3.63 -16.60
N ILE A 164 11.16 -3.08 -17.79
CA ILE A 164 11.92 -3.38 -19.00
C ILE A 164 13.39 -2.95 -18.82
N TYR A 165 13.64 -1.75 -18.32
CA TYR A 165 15.00 -1.26 -18.08
C TYR A 165 15.77 -2.14 -17.11
N VAL A 166 15.17 -2.50 -15.97
CA VAL A 166 15.79 -3.35 -14.95
C VAL A 166 16.06 -4.76 -15.48
N ALA A 167 15.17 -5.32 -16.32
CA ALA A 167 15.31 -6.66 -16.87
C ALA A 167 16.61 -6.82 -17.70
N PHE A 168 17.09 -5.74 -18.32
CA PHE A 168 18.35 -5.74 -19.08
C PHE A 168 19.59 -5.44 -18.23
N GLN A 169 19.44 -5.18 -16.92
CA GLN A 169 20.60 -4.91 -16.07
C GLN A 169 21.30 -6.20 -15.62
N PRO A 170 22.66 -6.18 -15.54
CA PRO A 170 23.41 -7.30 -14.99
C PRO A 170 22.98 -7.62 -13.56
N GLY A 171 22.75 -8.89 -13.25
CA GLY A 171 22.32 -9.32 -11.91
C GLY A 171 20.79 -9.33 -11.67
N ALA A 172 19.99 -8.72 -12.53
CA ALA A 172 18.53 -8.69 -12.38
C ALA A 172 17.90 -10.10 -12.33
N ILE A 173 18.51 -11.06 -13.04
CA ILE A 173 18.01 -12.44 -13.11
C ILE A 173 17.96 -13.13 -11.74
N GLU A 174 18.87 -12.78 -10.83
CA GLU A 174 18.88 -13.31 -9.46
C GLU A 174 17.68 -12.77 -8.68
N GLY A 175 17.29 -11.51 -8.87
CA GLY A 175 16.08 -10.94 -8.31
C GLY A 175 14.81 -11.63 -8.82
N TYR A 176 14.74 -11.92 -10.12
CA TYR A 176 13.61 -12.68 -10.67
C TYR A 176 13.57 -14.12 -10.13
N LYS A 177 14.70 -14.83 -10.08
CA LYS A 177 14.76 -16.16 -9.46
C LYS A 177 14.29 -16.10 -8.00
N TYR A 178 14.66 -15.05 -7.29
CA TYR A 178 14.21 -14.85 -5.93
C TYR A 178 12.70 -14.67 -5.84
N ILE A 179 12.06 -13.86 -6.68
CA ILE A 179 10.60 -13.66 -6.69
C ILE A 179 9.86 -14.98 -6.93
N PHE A 180 10.35 -15.84 -7.83
CA PHE A 180 9.67 -17.08 -8.23
C PHE A 180 10.10 -18.31 -7.43
N ARG A 181 11.01 -18.17 -6.48
CA ARG A 181 11.39 -19.26 -5.59
C ARG A 181 10.24 -19.58 -4.63
N VAL A 182 9.88 -20.85 -4.54
CA VAL A 182 8.92 -21.36 -3.53
C VAL A 182 9.72 -21.95 -2.39
N ASP A 183 9.42 -21.51 -1.17
CA ASP A 183 10.02 -22.04 0.06
C ASP A 183 8.98 -22.85 0.85
N PRO A 184 9.06 -24.19 0.82
CA PRO A 184 8.11 -25.05 1.51
C PRO A 184 8.18 -24.93 3.05
N GLU A 185 9.35 -24.63 3.62
CA GLU A 185 9.51 -24.50 5.08
C GLU A 185 8.78 -23.26 5.59
N ALA A 186 8.89 -22.18 4.87
CA ALA A 186 8.15 -20.96 5.19
C ALA A 186 6.62 -21.16 5.07
N PHE A 187 6.15 -22.13 4.28
CA PHE A 187 4.73 -22.43 4.20
C PHE A 187 4.17 -22.98 5.51
N ALA A 188 4.97 -23.62 6.31
CA ALA A 188 4.58 -24.18 7.62
C ALA A 188 4.63 -23.13 8.75
N ASP A 189 5.26 -21.95 8.56
CA ASP A 189 5.36 -20.92 9.59
C ASP A 189 4.06 -20.11 9.72
N PRO A 190 3.36 -20.19 10.89
CA PRO A 190 2.13 -19.44 11.14
C PRO A 190 2.31 -17.91 11.04
N LYS A 191 3.49 -17.39 11.35
CA LYS A 191 3.77 -15.95 11.30
C LYS A 191 3.61 -15.41 9.88
N THR A 192 4.06 -16.16 8.88
CA THR A 192 3.96 -15.79 7.48
C THR A 192 2.50 -15.65 7.03
N TRP A 193 1.62 -16.50 7.53
CA TRP A 193 0.18 -16.43 7.27
C TRP A 193 -0.44 -15.18 7.89
N ILE A 194 -0.06 -14.84 9.12
CA ILE A 194 -0.55 -13.62 9.79
C ILE A 194 -0.10 -12.38 9.03
N PHE A 195 1.16 -12.31 8.58
CA PHE A 195 1.65 -11.19 7.78
C PHE A 195 0.96 -11.10 6.42
N ALA A 196 0.77 -12.22 5.74
CA ALA A 196 0.06 -12.25 4.45
C ALA A 196 -1.40 -11.79 4.57
N LEU A 197 -2.07 -12.21 5.64
CA LEU A 197 -3.42 -11.77 5.96
C LEU A 197 -3.45 -10.25 6.22
N GLY A 198 -2.55 -9.76 7.07
CA GLY A 198 -2.44 -8.32 7.37
C GLY A 198 -2.16 -7.50 6.11
N GLN A 199 -1.27 -8.00 5.23
CA GLN A 199 -0.97 -7.34 3.96
C GLN A 199 -2.18 -7.31 3.02
N ALA A 200 -2.99 -8.37 2.95
CA ALA A 200 -4.20 -8.40 2.13
C ALA A 200 -5.26 -7.40 2.63
N PHE A 201 -5.45 -7.31 3.94
CA PHE A 201 -6.34 -6.31 4.54
C PHE A 201 -5.86 -4.89 4.25
N PHE A 202 -4.56 -4.65 4.41
CA PHE A 202 -3.96 -3.34 4.18
C PHE A 202 -4.06 -2.91 2.71
N SER A 203 -3.69 -3.78 1.78
CA SER A 203 -3.67 -3.49 0.35
C SER A 203 -5.06 -3.19 -0.19
N LEU A 204 -6.04 -4.01 0.17
CA LEU A 204 -7.44 -3.83 -0.25
C LEU A 204 -8.18 -2.75 0.56
N SER A 205 -7.52 -2.09 1.51
CA SER A 205 -8.11 -1.09 2.41
C SER A 205 -9.33 -1.60 3.19
N ILE A 206 -9.39 -2.91 3.47
CA ILE A 206 -10.46 -3.53 4.27
C ILE A 206 -10.25 -3.12 5.73
N ALA A 207 -11.32 -2.80 6.42
CA ALA A 207 -11.34 -2.18 7.75
C ALA A 207 -10.67 -0.79 7.84
N GLY A 208 -10.13 -0.28 6.73
CA GLY A 208 -9.56 1.07 6.62
C GLY A 208 -10.53 2.15 6.16
N ASN A 209 -11.82 1.86 6.06
CA ASN A 209 -12.90 2.72 5.59
C ASN A 209 -12.86 3.12 4.10
N GLY A 210 -11.79 2.85 3.36
CA GLY A 210 -11.66 3.24 1.96
C GLY A 210 -12.77 2.66 1.09
N THR A 211 -12.93 1.36 1.11
CA THR A 211 -13.94 0.62 0.34
C THR A 211 -15.36 0.97 0.77
N LEU A 212 -15.61 1.21 2.06
CA LEU A 212 -16.91 1.68 2.57
C LEU A 212 -17.24 3.07 2.02
N ILE A 213 -16.29 4.01 2.08
CA ILE A 213 -16.49 5.38 1.58
C ILE A 213 -16.72 5.35 0.07
N TYR A 214 -15.92 4.62 -0.71
CA TYR A 214 -16.16 4.47 -2.15
C TYR A 214 -17.52 3.84 -2.43
N GLY A 215 -17.92 2.84 -1.65
CA GLY A 215 -19.25 2.24 -1.72
C GLY A 215 -20.38 3.26 -1.54
N SER A 216 -20.22 4.23 -0.63
CA SER A 216 -21.24 5.26 -0.38
C SER A 216 -21.47 6.20 -1.58
N TYR A 217 -20.49 6.34 -2.46
CA TYR A 217 -20.59 7.14 -3.70
C TYR A 217 -21.06 6.35 -4.91
N LEU A 218 -21.09 5.00 -4.83
CA LEU A 218 -21.56 4.18 -5.95
C LEU A 218 -23.04 4.41 -6.25
N SER A 219 -23.36 4.45 -7.53
CA SER A 219 -24.73 4.49 -7.98
C SER A 219 -25.44 3.15 -7.71
N ASP A 220 -26.78 3.18 -7.65
CA ASP A 220 -27.55 1.98 -7.36
C ASP A 220 -27.51 0.96 -8.52
N ASN A 221 -27.15 1.41 -9.73
CA ASN A 221 -27.02 0.59 -10.93
C ASN A 221 -25.65 -0.09 -11.09
N GLU A 222 -24.65 0.26 -10.25
CA GLU A 222 -23.34 -0.33 -10.32
C GLU A 222 -23.31 -1.75 -9.76
N ASP A 223 -22.65 -2.65 -10.48
CA ASP A 223 -22.41 -4.02 -10.04
C ASP A 223 -21.25 -4.08 -9.04
N ILE A 224 -21.58 -4.18 -7.73
CA ILE A 224 -20.56 -4.23 -6.66
C ILE A 224 -19.64 -5.44 -6.79
N PRO A 225 -20.09 -6.68 -7.01
CA PRO A 225 -19.22 -7.81 -7.26
C PRO A 225 -18.20 -7.57 -8.38
N ALA A 226 -18.64 -7.02 -9.51
CA ALA A 226 -17.75 -6.69 -10.62
C ALA A 226 -16.77 -5.56 -10.25
N ALA A 227 -17.22 -4.54 -9.53
CA ALA A 227 -16.36 -3.46 -9.04
C ALA A 227 -15.29 -3.97 -8.05
N ALA A 228 -15.69 -4.78 -7.07
CA ALA A 228 -14.79 -5.38 -6.10
C ALA A 228 -13.74 -6.30 -6.77
N GLY A 229 -14.15 -7.10 -7.75
CA GLY A 229 -13.24 -7.94 -8.52
C GLY A 229 -12.22 -7.13 -9.30
N ARG A 230 -12.61 -6.00 -9.89
CA ARG A 230 -11.67 -5.08 -10.57
C ARG A 230 -10.70 -4.46 -9.59
N VAL A 231 -11.15 -4.03 -8.40
CA VAL A 231 -10.28 -3.49 -7.36
C VAL A 231 -9.22 -4.52 -6.96
N ALA A 232 -9.63 -5.73 -6.59
CA ALA A 232 -8.71 -6.80 -6.19
C ALA A 232 -7.73 -7.16 -7.33
N LEU A 233 -8.19 -7.23 -8.57
CA LEU A 233 -7.36 -7.55 -9.73
C LEU A 233 -6.30 -6.46 -9.98
N PHE A 234 -6.71 -5.19 -10.08
CA PHE A 234 -5.78 -4.11 -10.38
C PHE A 234 -4.80 -3.84 -9.23
N ASP A 235 -5.24 -3.98 -7.98
CA ASP A 235 -4.38 -3.93 -6.80
C ASP A 235 -3.28 -5.01 -6.88
N THR A 236 -3.67 -6.24 -7.16
CA THR A 236 -2.76 -7.37 -7.31
C THR A 236 -1.78 -7.16 -8.47
N ILE A 237 -2.25 -6.69 -9.63
CA ILE A 237 -1.38 -6.39 -10.79
C ILE A 237 -0.38 -5.29 -10.43
N ALA A 238 -0.81 -4.23 -9.76
CA ALA A 238 0.06 -3.14 -9.35
C ALA A 238 1.13 -3.61 -8.35
N ALA A 239 0.74 -4.41 -7.36
CA ALA A 239 1.68 -4.98 -6.39
C ALA A 239 2.71 -5.90 -7.04
N MET A 240 2.28 -6.78 -7.96
CA MET A 240 3.18 -7.65 -8.71
C MET A 240 4.13 -6.87 -9.63
N LEU A 241 3.62 -5.87 -10.31
CA LEU A 241 4.43 -5.02 -11.17
C LEU A 241 5.51 -4.28 -10.36
N ALA A 242 5.15 -3.74 -9.19
CA ALA A 242 6.11 -3.12 -8.29
C ALA A 242 7.18 -4.11 -7.80
N ALA A 243 6.80 -5.32 -7.40
CA ALA A 243 7.73 -6.36 -6.97
C ALA A 243 8.70 -6.76 -8.11
N LEU A 244 8.18 -6.92 -9.33
CA LEU A 244 8.97 -7.25 -10.53
C LEU A 244 9.98 -6.16 -10.94
N VAL A 245 9.83 -4.95 -10.43
CA VAL A 245 10.78 -3.84 -10.66
C VAL A 245 11.73 -3.70 -9.48
N ILE A 246 11.21 -3.62 -8.27
CA ILE A 246 12.00 -3.24 -7.08
C ILE A 246 12.98 -4.37 -6.70
N ILE A 247 12.52 -5.61 -6.64
CA ILE A 247 13.36 -6.73 -6.20
C ILE A 247 14.52 -7.00 -7.15
N PRO A 248 14.32 -7.09 -8.48
CA PRO A 248 15.43 -7.21 -9.40
C PRO A 248 16.35 -5.98 -9.40
N ALA A 249 15.83 -4.76 -9.26
CA ALA A 249 16.64 -3.56 -9.13
C ALA A 249 17.55 -3.62 -7.91
N MET A 250 17.08 -4.11 -6.77
CA MET A 250 17.91 -4.35 -5.58
C MET A 250 19.01 -5.38 -5.86
N ALA A 251 18.70 -6.46 -6.57
CA ALA A 251 19.65 -7.50 -6.90
C ALA A 251 20.82 -6.97 -7.79
N THR A 252 20.56 -6.01 -8.67
CA THR A 252 21.60 -5.39 -9.53
C THR A 252 22.61 -4.58 -8.75
N THR A 253 22.28 -4.09 -7.56
CA THR A 253 23.19 -3.30 -6.70
C THR A 253 24.11 -4.17 -5.84
N GLY A 254 23.98 -5.51 -5.91
CA GLY A 254 24.68 -6.43 -5.02
C GLY A 254 24.18 -6.39 -3.57
N ALA A 255 23.09 -5.65 -3.30
CA ALA A 255 22.46 -5.67 -2.00
C ALA A 255 21.87 -7.07 -1.73
N PRO A 256 22.01 -7.61 -0.52
CA PRO A 256 21.42 -8.91 -0.19
C PRO A 256 19.89 -8.82 -0.33
N VAL A 257 19.37 -9.57 -1.28
CA VAL A 257 17.92 -9.66 -1.54
C VAL A 257 17.22 -10.47 -0.44
N SER A 258 17.99 -11.18 0.38
CA SER A 258 17.49 -11.98 1.51
C SER A 258 18.27 -11.70 2.79
N TYR A 259 17.55 -11.40 3.86
CA TYR A 259 18.12 -11.30 5.23
C TYR A 259 18.62 -12.63 5.79
N THR A 260 18.33 -13.75 5.14
CA THR A 260 18.87 -15.06 5.55
C THR A 260 20.39 -15.15 5.43
N HIS A 261 21.01 -14.39 4.51
CA HIS A 261 22.47 -14.33 4.42
C HIS A 261 23.13 -13.52 5.56
N LEU A 262 22.44 -12.53 6.13
CA LEU A 262 22.94 -11.79 7.29
C LEU A 262 22.96 -12.66 8.55
N ARG A 263 21.98 -13.54 8.74
CA ARG A 263 21.95 -14.48 9.87
C ARG A 263 23.05 -15.54 9.79
N ALA A 264 23.44 -15.97 8.60
CA ALA A 264 24.53 -16.92 8.43
C ALA A 264 25.90 -16.36 8.83
N HIS A 265 26.09 -15.04 8.73
CA HIS A 265 27.31 -14.38 9.18
C HIS A 265 27.33 -14.06 10.68
N GLU A 266 26.18 -13.90 11.31
CA GLU A 266 26.08 -13.64 12.76
C GLU A 266 26.19 -14.93 13.62
N THR A 267 25.85 -16.09 13.07
CA THR A 267 25.96 -17.38 13.77
C THR A 267 27.32 -18.09 13.59
N GLY A 268 28.23 -17.50 12.84
CA GLY A 268 29.59 -17.97 12.60
C GLY A 268 30.65 -17.40 13.56
N ARG A 269 30.25 -16.90 14.75
CA ARG A 269 31.16 -16.52 15.84
C ARG A 269 30.81 -17.24 17.11
#